data_4e80d12916b0bc587a74405260b4a493
#
_entry.id   4e80d12916b0bc587a74405260b4a493
#
_cell.length_a   1.000
_cell.length_b   1.000
_cell.length_c   1.000
_cell.angle_alpha   90.00
_cell.angle_beta   90.00
_cell.angle_gamma   90.00
#
_symmetry.space_group_name_H-M   'P 1'
#
loop_
_entity.id
_entity.type
_entity.pdbx_description
1 polymer ?
#
loop_
_entity_poly.entity_id
_entity_poly.type
_entity_poly.pdbx_seq_one_letter_code
_entity_poly.pdbx_strand_id
1 'polypeptide(L)'
;MNNNQKGQVQLSRLIFTHNWEDPTVDEEALQIKPGDTLFTITSGGCNALGFLRFDPSFIYCLDINPAQTALLELKKAAFACLAYDEMLEFLGLRPNSNRLRMYDEIKKKMSAEARYFWDHHSTIIKRGINMGGRYERFSKMAGMLVRFLQGEKKTRDFFQLETLEEQAEFYNKNWDNRRWRWIFNRMFNKKRLAGKGLDADYFHFDDGSASFSESFYRRAGHAMTNIPAASNYFLCLYLLGHYRDEDHLPDYLQQKNFEIIRKNIGRLRPVTGDGKYWLQQQPANLFDAMSLSNICELMDDKDTHTLFSEVERTAKKSARLIFRNLMVPREVPEV
;
A
#
# COMPACT_ATOMS: atom_id res chain seq x y z
N MET A 1 -36.44 -12.97 -3.26
CA MET A 1 -35.61 -12.02 -2.45
C MET A 1 -34.34 -12.76 -2.05
N ASN A 2 -33.27 -12.55 -2.77
CA ASN A 2 -32.04 -13.35 -2.66
C ASN A 2 -31.15 -12.87 -1.50
N ASN A 3 -30.86 -13.79 -0.60
CA ASN A 3 -30.02 -13.65 0.59
C ASN A 3 -28.49 -13.66 0.26
N ASN A 4 -28.02 -12.87 -0.72
CA ASN A 4 -26.60 -12.79 -1.12
C ASN A 4 -25.92 -11.46 -0.75
N GLN A 5 -26.32 -10.83 0.35
CA GLN A 5 -25.70 -9.58 0.81
C GLN A 5 -24.75 -9.74 2.03
N LYS A 6 -24.27 -10.95 2.30
CA LYS A 6 -23.23 -11.15 3.33
C LYS A 6 -21.89 -11.36 2.64
N GLY A 7 -21.10 -10.30 2.52
CA GLY A 7 -19.71 -10.37 2.03
C GLY A 7 -19.29 -9.24 1.09
N GLN A 8 -20.11 -8.22 0.86
CA GLN A 8 -19.63 -7.05 0.14
C GLN A 8 -18.74 -6.22 1.09
N VAL A 9 -17.42 -6.28 0.86
CA VAL A 9 -16.49 -5.24 1.32
C VAL A 9 -17.19 -3.90 1.17
N GLN A 10 -17.22 -3.04 2.20
CA GLN A 10 -17.76 -1.70 2.05
C GLN A 10 -16.83 -0.91 1.13
N LEU A 11 -16.98 -1.11 -0.18
CA LEU A 11 -16.15 -0.58 -1.27
C LEU A 11 -16.15 0.96 -1.37
N SER A 12 -16.81 1.65 -0.43
CA SER A 12 -16.88 3.11 -0.39
C SER A 12 -15.94 3.76 0.63
N ARG A 13 -15.09 2.98 1.32
CA ARG A 13 -14.20 3.50 2.36
C ARG A 13 -12.75 3.46 1.91
N LEU A 14 -12.01 4.52 2.19
CA LEU A 14 -10.56 4.55 2.02
C LEU A 14 -9.91 3.58 3.03
N ILE A 15 -9.38 2.46 2.52
CA ILE A 15 -8.75 1.43 3.33
C ILE A 15 -7.28 1.77 3.53
N PHE A 16 -6.56 2.01 2.45
CA PHE A 16 -5.12 2.27 2.43
C PHE A 16 -4.82 3.64 1.84
N THR A 17 -3.81 4.32 2.39
CA THR A 17 -3.18 5.50 1.76
C THR A 17 -1.77 5.22 1.27
N HIS A 18 -1.23 4.06 1.61
CA HIS A 18 0.06 3.54 1.15
C HIS A 18 -0.10 2.14 0.55
N ASN A 19 0.80 1.79 -0.36
CA ASN A 19 1.11 0.38 -0.59
C ASN A 19 2.00 -0.07 0.58
N TRP A 20 1.56 -1.11 1.29
CA TRP A 20 2.31 -1.71 2.40
C TRP A 20 3.20 -2.86 1.90
N GLU A 21 3.84 -2.62 0.77
CA GLU A 21 4.69 -3.54 0.04
C GLU A 21 5.95 -2.82 -0.38
N ASP A 22 7.10 -3.47 -0.24
CA ASP A 22 8.37 -2.89 -0.64
C ASP A 22 8.43 -2.75 -2.18
N PRO A 23 8.49 -1.52 -2.71
CA PRO A 23 8.54 -1.30 -4.15
C PRO A 23 9.84 -1.81 -4.79
N THR A 24 10.94 -1.93 -4.04
CA THR A 24 12.21 -2.42 -4.57
C THR A 24 12.11 -3.85 -5.05
N VAL A 25 11.32 -4.68 -4.35
CA VAL A 25 11.04 -6.07 -4.75
C VAL A 25 10.25 -6.11 -6.08
N ASP A 26 9.26 -5.22 -6.25
CA ASP A 26 8.54 -5.11 -7.53
C ASP A 26 9.47 -4.67 -8.65
N GLU A 27 10.35 -3.71 -8.39
CA GLU A 27 11.28 -3.17 -9.38
C GLU A 27 12.30 -4.21 -9.85
N GLU A 28 12.87 -4.96 -8.91
CA GLU A 28 13.80 -6.06 -9.21
C GLU A 28 13.12 -7.19 -10.00
N ALA A 29 11.89 -7.56 -9.62
CA ALA A 29 11.15 -8.63 -10.28
C ALA A 29 10.63 -8.22 -11.66
N LEU A 30 10.08 -7.02 -11.77
CA LEU A 30 9.44 -6.55 -13.00
C LEU A 30 10.44 -5.99 -14.02
N GLN A 31 11.63 -5.53 -13.59
CA GLN A 31 12.66 -4.97 -14.49
C GLN A 31 12.07 -4.05 -15.56
N ILE A 32 11.25 -3.09 -15.12
CA ILE A 32 10.48 -2.20 -16.00
C ILE A 32 11.40 -1.46 -16.95
N LYS A 33 11.05 -1.43 -18.24
CA LYS A 33 11.81 -0.77 -19.29
C LYS A 33 11.02 0.41 -19.87
N PRO A 34 11.72 1.43 -20.42
CA PRO A 34 11.06 2.48 -21.17
C PRO A 34 10.17 1.90 -22.27
N GLY A 35 8.93 2.39 -22.34
CA GLY A 35 7.95 1.92 -23.30
C GLY A 35 7.10 0.71 -22.87
N ASP A 36 7.40 0.04 -21.74
CA ASP A 36 6.61 -1.06 -21.21
C ASP A 36 5.17 -0.60 -20.89
N THR A 37 4.21 -1.49 -21.12
CA THR A 37 2.82 -1.34 -20.65
C THR A 37 2.61 -2.22 -19.43
N LEU A 38 2.21 -1.60 -18.32
CA LEU A 38 2.08 -2.28 -17.03
C LEU A 38 0.62 -2.44 -16.61
N PHE A 39 0.38 -3.51 -15.84
CA PHE A 39 -0.81 -3.68 -15.03
C PHE A 39 -0.42 -3.77 -13.54
N THR A 40 -1.13 -3.04 -12.67
CA THR A 40 -0.87 -3.11 -11.22
C THR A 40 -2.15 -2.91 -10.44
N ILE A 41 -2.22 -3.55 -9.27
CA ILE A 41 -3.27 -3.24 -8.28
C ILE A 41 -2.95 -1.89 -7.62
N THR A 42 -3.97 -1.02 -7.59
CA THR A 42 -3.80 0.37 -7.14
C THR A 42 -3.42 0.45 -5.66
N SER A 43 -4.19 -0.18 -4.77
CA SER A 43 -4.02 -0.05 -3.32
C SER A 43 -3.84 1.44 -2.92
N GLY A 44 -2.69 1.83 -2.35
CA GLY A 44 -2.35 3.22 -2.06
C GLY A 44 -1.88 4.05 -3.25
N GLY A 45 -1.59 3.44 -4.38
CA GLY A 45 -1.06 4.08 -5.59
C GLY A 45 0.41 4.46 -5.56
N CYS A 46 1.14 4.11 -4.48
CA CYS A 46 2.54 4.50 -4.30
C CYS A 46 3.46 3.81 -5.30
N ASN A 47 3.28 2.48 -5.49
CA ASN A 47 4.09 1.70 -6.42
C ASN A 47 3.85 2.17 -7.87
N ALA A 48 2.58 2.38 -8.26
CA ALA A 48 2.26 2.91 -9.58
C ALA A 48 2.90 4.27 -9.86
N LEU A 49 2.93 5.17 -8.88
CA LEU A 49 3.64 6.45 -8.99
C LEU A 49 5.15 6.25 -9.10
N GLY A 50 5.71 5.35 -8.31
CA GLY A 50 7.14 5.00 -8.36
C GLY A 50 7.57 4.44 -9.71
N PHE A 51 6.75 3.58 -10.32
CA PHE A 51 7.04 2.97 -11.63
C PHE A 51 7.12 3.98 -12.77
N LEU A 52 6.49 5.16 -12.64
CA LEU A 52 6.58 6.21 -13.67
C LEU A 52 8.01 6.70 -13.95
N ARG A 53 8.94 6.52 -13.01
CA ARG A 53 10.34 6.91 -13.18
C ARG A 53 11.11 6.07 -14.20
N PHE A 54 10.58 4.88 -14.52
CA PHE A 54 11.15 3.98 -15.53
C PHE A 54 10.65 4.24 -16.96
N ASP A 55 9.91 5.34 -17.16
CA ASP A 55 9.43 5.79 -18.46
C ASP A 55 8.50 4.78 -19.20
N PRO A 56 7.55 4.10 -18.51
CA PRO A 56 6.62 3.17 -19.17
C PRO A 56 5.70 3.90 -20.16
N SER A 57 5.13 3.19 -21.14
CA SER A 57 4.11 3.76 -22.03
C SER A 57 2.81 4.05 -21.27
N PHE A 58 2.31 3.07 -20.54
CA PHE A 58 1.10 3.18 -19.71
C PHE A 58 1.20 2.27 -18.49
N ILE A 59 0.53 2.68 -17.42
CA ILE A 59 0.31 1.88 -16.21
C ILE A 59 -1.18 1.83 -15.94
N TYR A 60 -1.79 0.67 -16.12
CA TYR A 60 -3.17 0.42 -15.74
C TYR A 60 -3.21 0.07 -14.26
N CYS A 61 -3.85 0.92 -13.47
CA CYS A 61 -3.92 0.84 -12.01
C CYS A 61 -5.34 0.48 -11.62
N LEU A 62 -5.56 -0.79 -11.32
CA LEU A 62 -6.89 -1.32 -11.07
C LEU A 62 -7.13 -1.54 -9.58
N ASP A 63 -8.32 -1.19 -9.13
CA ASP A 63 -8.81 -1.53 -7.79
C ASP A 63 -10.31 -1.79 -7.83
N ILE A 64 -10.75 -2.78 -7.10
CA ILE A 64 -12.18 -3.05 -6.95
C ILE A 64 -12.88 -1.97 -6.11
N ASN A 65 -12.14 -1.29 -5.25
CA ASN A 65 -12.63 -0.25 -4.35
C ASN A 65 -12.49 1.14 -5.00
N PRO A 66 -13.60 1.80 -5.38
CA PRO A 66 -13.56 3.12 -6.01
C PRO A 66 -12.89 4.20 -5.14
N ALA A 67 -12.84 4.03 -3.82
CA ALA A 67 -12.14 4.96 -2.94
C ALA A 67 -10.60 4.92 -3.15
N GLN A 68 -10.03 3.75 -3.50
CA GLN A 68 -8.61 3.62 -3.81
C GLN A 68 -8.29 4.23 -5.18
N THR A 69 -9.18 4.06 -6.16
CA THR A 69 -9.07 4.74 -7.47
C THR A 69 -9.16 6.26 -7.29
N ALA A 70 -10.10 6.74 -6.48
CA ALA A 70 -10.20 8.18 -6.16
C ALA A 70 -8.96 8.71 -5.43
N LEU A 71 -8.31 7.91 -4.60
CA LEU A 71 -7.02 8.27 -3.97
C LEU A 71 -5.91 8.42 -5.01
N LEU A 72 -5.79 7.46 -5.93
CA LEU A 72 -4.79 7.55 -6.99
C LEU A 72 -5.01 8.79 -7.86
N GLU A 73 -6.26 9.09 -8.22
CA GLU A 73 -6.58 10.32 -8.97
C GLU A 73 -6.22 11.58 -8.21
N LEU A 74 -6.45 11.63 -6.90
CA LEU A 74 -6.05 12.77 -6.07
C LEU A 74 -4.54 12.95 -6.03
N LYS A 75 -3.78 11.87 -5.83
CA LYS A 75 -2.32 11.90 -5.88
C LYS A 75 -1.81 12.32 -7.26
N LYS A 76 -2.40 11.76 -8.34
CA LYS A 76 -2.10 12.12 -9.72
C LYS A 76 -2.32 13.61 -9.96
N ALA A 77 -3.43 14.18 -9.49
CA ALA A 77 -3.73 15.61 -9.62
C ALA A 77 -2.74 16.47 -8.81
N ALA A 78 -2.35 16.04 -7.60
CA ALA A 78 -1.35 16.73 -6.80
C ALA A 78 0.01 16.79 -7.51
N PHE A 79 0.52 15.67 -8.04
CA PHE A 79 1.77 15.65 -8.81
C PHE A 79 1.68 16.50 -10.08
N ALA A 80 0.53 16.54 -10.75
CA ALA A 80 0.36 17.30 -11.99
C ALA A 80 0.33 18.83 -11.77
N CYS A 81 -0.21 19.30 -10.63
CA CYS A 81 -0.57 20.71 -10.45
C CYS A 81 0.26 21.45 -9.41
N LEU A 82 0.79 20.76 -8.39
CA LEU A 82 1.48 21.38 -7.28
C LEU A 82 3.01 21.36 -7.49
N ALA A 83 3.71 22.33 -6.93
CA ALA A 83 5.15 22.24 -6.77
C ALA A 83 5.53 21.15 -5.76
N TYR A 84 6.79 20.72 -5.74
CA TYR A 84 7.23 19.62 -4.87
C TYR A 84 6.88 19.86 -3.40
N ASP A 85 7.24 21.02 -2.87
CA ASP A 85 6.98 21.36 -1.46
C ASP A 85 5.49 21.41 -1.16
N GLU A 86 4.71 22.02 -2.03
CA GLU A 86 3.26 22.06 -1.92
C GLU A 86 2.62 20.67 -1.96
N MET A 87 3.14 19.77 -2.80
CA MET A 87 2.69 18.38 -2.88
C MET A 87 2.94 17.65 -1.55
N LEU A 88 4.11 17.80 -0.94
CA LEU A 88 4.40 17.23 0.38
C LEU A 88 3.48 17.79 1.47
N GLU A 89 3.23 19.10 1.45
CA GLU A 89 2.28 19.76 2.36
C GLU A 89 0.85 19.25 2.16
N PHE A 90 0.41 19.13 0.91
CA PHE A 90 -0.92 18.64 0.57
C PHE A 90 -1.13 17.20 1.02
N LEU A 91 -0.16 16.33 0.78
CA LEU A 91 -0.21 14.95 1.22
C LEU A 91 -0.14 14.79 2.75
N GLY A 92 0.33 15.79 3.47
CA GLY A 92 0.39 15.79 4.94
C GLY A 92 1.72 15.36 5.51
N LEU A 93 2.80 15.42 4.72
CA LEU A 93 4.16 15.16 5.19
C LEU A 93 4.74 16.40 5.87
N ARG A 94 4.31 17.58 5.47
CA ARG A 94 4.65 18.86 6.10
C ARG A 94 3.38 19.57 6.63
N PRO A 95 3.49 20.42 7.65
CA PRO A 95 2.35 21.19 8.17
C PRO A 95 1.79 22.14 7.09
N ASN A 96 0.47 22.18 6.95
CA ASN A 96 -0.23 23.16 6.13
C ASN A 96 -1.68 23.30 6.59
N SER A 97 -2.21 24.53 6.71
CA SER A 97 -3.60 24.81 7.08
C SER A 97 -4.53 25.01 5.86
N ASN A 98 -3.96 25.14 4.66
CA ASN A 98 -4.70 25.54 3.45
C ASN A 98 -4.97 24.37 2.49
N ARG A 99 -4.87 23.11 2.93
CA ARG A 99 -5.02 21.93 2.06
C ARG A 99 -6.35 21.89 1.31
N LEU A 100 -7.43 22.41 1.89
CA LEU A 100 -8.72 22.46 1.19
C LEU A 100 -8.69 23.43 0.00
N ARG A 101 -7.99 24.56 0.11
CA ARG A 101 -7.79 25.47 -1.01
C ARG A 101 -6.95 24.81 -2.10
N MET A 102 -5.87 24.15 -1.74
CA MET A 102 -5.05 23.37 -2.69
C MET A 102 -5.88 22.29 -3.39
N TYR A 103 -6.76 21.59 -2.64
CA TYR A 103 -7.68 20.63 -3.25
C TYR A 103 -8.60 21.28 -4.28
N ASP A 104 -9.18 22.46 -3.98
CA ASP A 104 -10.06 23.17 -4.92
C ASP A 104 -9.35 23.55 -6.22
N GLU A 105 -8.04 23.78 -6.18
CA GLU A 105 -7.20 24.05 -7.35
C GLU A 105 -6.98 22.80 -8.20
N ILE A 106 -6.66 21.66 -7.56
CA ILE A 106 -6.28 20.43 -8.25
C ILE A 106 -7.44 19.53 -8.67
N LYS A 107 -8.59 19.61 -7.99
CA LYS A 107 -9.74 18.73 -8.21
C LYS A 107 -10.30 18.77 -9.63
N LYS A 108 -10.04 19.84 -10.38
CA LYS A 108 -10.44 19.99 -11.79
C LYS A 108 -9.77 18.97 -12.72
N LYS A 109 -8.66 18.36 -12.29
CA LYS A 109 -7.93 17.32 -13.02
C LYS A 109 -8.40 15.90 -12.71
N MET A 110 -9.41 15.76 -11.87
CA MET A 110 -9.95 14.48 -11.42
C MET A 110 -11.27 14.17 -12.12
N SER A 111 -11.64 12.89 -12.16
CA SER A 111 -12.97 12.44 -12.63
C SER A 111 -14.10 12.99 -11.74
N ALA A 112 -15.33 12.95 -12.22
CA ALA A 112 -16.50 13.37 -11.45
C ALA A 112 -16.68 12.48 -10.20
N GLU A 113 -16.46 11.18 -10.34
CA GLU A 113 -16.57 10.18 -9.28
C GLU A 113 -15.54 10.42 -8.18
N ALA A 114 -14.28 10.66 -8.55
CA ALA A 114 -13.22 10.95 -7.59
C ALA A 114 -13.44 12.29 -6.87
N ARG A 115 -13.93 13.33 -7.58
CA ARG A 115 -14.32 14.59 -6.95
C ARG A 115 -15.46 14.40 -5.96
N TYR A 116 -16.50 13.68 -6.36
CA TYR A 116 -17.63 13.37 -5.48
C TYR A 116 -17.14 12.68 -4.19
N PHE A 117 -16.27 11.69 -4.31
CA PHE A 117 -15.71 11.02 -3.15
C PHE A 117 -14.99 12.01 -2.21
N TRP A 118 -14.07 12.82 -2.73
CA TRP A 118 -13.25 13.71 -1.91
C TRP A 118 -14.00 14.93 -1.37
N ASP A 119 -14.99 15.46 -2.08
CA ASP A 119 -15.88 16.51 -1.58
C ASP A 119 -16.63 16.05 -0.32
N HIS A 120 -16.98 14.74 -0.23
CA HIS A 120 -17.59 14.13 0.96
C HIS A 120 -16.58 13.67 2.04
N HIS A 121 -15.29 13.68 1.73
CA HIS A 121 -14.22 13.25 2.65
C HIS A 121 -13.19 14.37 2.95
N SER A 122 -13.61 15.62 2.87
CA SER A 122 -12.77 16.82 3.06
C SER A 122 -12.01 16.85 4.39
N THR A 123 -12.51 16.19 5.43
CA THR A 123 -11.81 16.06 6.72
C THR A 123 -10.51 15.30 6.62
N ILE A 124 -10.38 14.32 5.70
CA ILE A 124 -9.14 13.60 5.45
C ILE A 124 -8.14 14.55 4.77
N ILE A 125 -8.58 15.29 3.76
CA ILE A 125 -7.75 16.30 3.07
C ILE A 125 -7.23 17.33 4.07
N LYS A 126 -8.09 17.90 4.92
CA LYS A 126 -7.73 18.90 5.92
C LYS A 126 -6.62 18.43 6.86
N ARG A 127 -6.62 17.14 7.24
CA ARG A 127 -5.63 16.54 8.14
C ARG A 127 -4.34 16.13 7.44
N GLY A 128 -4.34 16.10 6.11
CA GLY A 128 -3.33 15.45 5.30
C GLY A 128 -3.68 14.00 5.01
N ILE A 129 -3.50 13.59 3.75
CA ILE A 129 -3.95 12.29 3.22
C ILE A 129 -3.10 11.16 3.77
N ASN A 130 -1.82 11.44 3.97
CA ASN A 130 -0.87 10.50 4.55
C ASN A 130 -1.41 10.00 5.90
N MET A 131 -1.39 8.69 6.13
CA MET A 131 -1.98 8.06 7.32
C MET A 131 -3.51 8.28 7.51
N GLY A 132 -4.24 8.63 6.43
CA GLY A 132 -5.69 8.91 6.46
C GLY A 132 -6.58 7.69 6.27
N GLY A 133 -6.06 6.58 5.75
CA GLY A 133 -6.78 5.34 5.51
C GLY A 133 -7.19 4.62 6.81
N ARG A 134 -8.09 3.66 6.68
CA ARG A 134 -8.56 2.86 7.83
C ARG A 134 -7.42 2.06 8.45
N TYR A 135 -6.60 1.44 7.62
CA TYR A 135 -5.46 0.65 8.05
C TYR A 135 -4.39 1.52 8.72
N GLU A 136 -4.07 2.67 8.15
CA GLU A 136 -3.09 3.59 8.73
C GLU A 136 -3.55 4.19 10.06
N ARG A 137 -4.84 4.47 10.23
CA ARG A 137 -5.38 4.88 11.54
C ARG A 137 -5.23 3.78 12.59
N PHE A 138 -5.46 2.51 12.20
CA PHE A 138 -5.23 1.37 13.09
C PHE A 138 -3.73 1.24 13.42
N SER A 139 -2.85 1.29 12.43
CA SER A 139 -1.40 1.25 12.59
C SER A 139 -0.89 2.34 13.52
N LYS A 140 -1.36 3.59 13.32
CA LYS A 140 -1.02 4.72 14.19
C LYS A 140 -1.42 4.48 15.65
N MET A 141 -2.62 3.93 15.87
CA MET A 141 -3.09 3.58 17.22
C MET A 141 -2.21 2.47 17.83
N ALA A 142 -1.86 1.46 17.06
CA ALA A 142 -0.95 0.39 17.48
C ALA A 142 0.43 0.96 17.85
N GLY A 143 1.00 1.81 17.02
CA GLY A 143 2.28 2.48 17.28
C GLY A 143 2.25 3.35 18.53
N MET A 144 1.17 4.09 18.79
CA MET A 144 1.01 4.83 20.05
C MET A 144 1.04 3.90 21.27
N LEU A 145 0.35 2.77 21.20
CA LEU A 145 0.37 1.77 22.28
C LEU A 145 1.77 1.20 22.48
N VAL A 146 2.48 0.89 21.39
CA VAL A 146 3.87 0.40 21.46
C VAL A 146 4.77 1.44 22.14
N ARG A 147 4.74 2.70 21.73
CA ARG A 147 5.54 3.77 22.34
C ARG A 147 5.21 3.98 23.82
N PHE A 148 3.93 3.90 24.17
CA PHE A 148 3.51 3.99 25.58
C PHE A 148 4.06 2.84 26.44
N LEU A 149 4.01 1.61 25.94
CA LEU A 149 4.41 0.41 26.71
C LEU A 149 5.92 0.12 26.66
N GLN A 150 6.57 0.38 25.53
CA GLN A 150 8.02 0.17 25.36
C GLN A 150 8.86 1.39 25.77
N GLY A 151 8.27 2.57 25.72
CA GLY A 151 8.92 3.85 25.98
C GLY A 151 9.25 4.63 24.71
N GLU A 152 8.85 5.89 24.69
CA GLU A 152 9.04 6.82 23.57
C GLU A 152 10.53 6.97 23.19
N LYS A 153 11.39 7.19 24.21
CA LYS A 153 12.83 7.31 23.99
C LYS A 153 13.43 6.06 23.37
N LYS A 154 13.11 4.89 23.91
CA LYS A 154 13.61 3.61 23.39
C LYS A 154 13.17 3.39 21.93
N THR A 155 11.96 3.78 21.57
CA THR A 155 11.47 3.68 20.20
C THR A 155 12.28 4.59 19.27
N ARG A 156 12.59 5.81 19.68
CA ARG A 156 13.44 6.72 18.88
C ARG A 156 14.88 6.24 18.79
N ASP A 157 15.45 5.79 19.89
CA ASP A 157 16.84 5.28 19.95
C ASP A 157 17.03 4.10 18.99
N PHE A 158 16.02 3.25 18.81
CA PHE A 158 16.06 2.13 17.86
C PHE A 158 16.34 2.59 16.41
N PHE A 159 15.79 3.73 15.99
CA PHE A 159 16.02 4.27 14.64
C PHE A 159 17.36 5.03 14.48
N GLN A 160 18.16 5.12 15.54
CA GLN A 160 19.51 5.70 15.49
C GLN A 160 20.61 4.63 15.39
N LEU A 161 20.23 3.34 15.44
CA LEU A 161 21.18 2.25 15.32
C LEU A 161 21.66 2.15 13.86
N GLU A 162 22.97 1.96 13.69
CA GLU A 162 23.61 2.03 12.38
C GLU A 162 23.79 0.65 11.74
N THR A 163 23.96 -0.39 12.58
CA THR A 163 24.24 -1.75 12.09
C THR A 163 23.15 -2.75 12.45
N LEU A 164 23.04 -3.83 11.69
CA LEU A 164 22.10 -4.92 11.98
C LEU A 164 22.46 -5.65 13.27
N GLU A 165 23.74 -5.72 13.60
CA GLU A 165 24.23 -6.32 14.85
C GLU A 165 23.72 -5.52 16.05
N GLU A 166 23.86 -4.21 16.03
CA GLU A 166 23.33 -3.32 17.07
C GLU A 166 21.80 -3.44 17.18
N GLN A 167 21.10 -3.51 16.04
CA GLN A 167 19.65 -3.68 16.03
C GLN A 167 19.23 -5.00 16.66
N ALA A 168 19.88 -6.11 16.28
CA ALA A 168 19.59 -7.42 16.82
C ALA A 168 19.88 -7.49 18.33
N GLU A 169 21.00 -6.91 18.78
CA GLU A 169 21.36 -6.84 20.20
C GLU A 169 20.33 -6.01 20.96
N PHE A 170 19.98 -4.82 20.45
CA PHE A 170 18.99 -3.94 21.06
C PHE A 170 17.62 -4.62 21.14
N TYR A 171 17.17 -5.29 20.05
CA TYR A 171 15.91 -6.02 20.03
C TYR A 171 15.89 -7.09 21.12
N ASN A 172 16.89 -7.96 21.16
CA ASN A 172 16.94 -9.07 22.08
C ASN A 172 17.06 -8.64 23.56
N LYS A 173 17.84 -7.60 23.84
CA LYS A 173 18.08 -7.14 25.22
C LYS A 173 17.02 -6.18 25.75
N ASN A 174 16.48 -5.32 24.87
CA ASN A 174 15.67 -4.20 25.31
C ASN A 174 14.23 -4.26 24.83
N TRP A 175 14.00 -4.87 23.64
CA TRP A 175 12.68 -4.78 22.98
C TRP A 175 11.84 -6.02 23.17
N ASP A 176 12.37 -7.23 22.95
CA ASP A 176 11.64 -8.51 23.08
C ASP A 176 11.41 -8.87 24.54
N ASN A 177 10.35 -8.32 25.11
CA ASN A 177 9.96 -8.51 26.50
C ASN A 177 8.47 -8.95 26.59
N ARG A 178 8.01 -9.26 27.82
CA ARG A 178 6.63 -9.69 28.05
C ARG A 178 5.58 -8.69 27.57
N ARG A 179 5.88 -7.37 27.61
CA ARG A 179 4.97 -6.31 27.15
C ARG A 179 4.83 -6.35 25.64
N TRP A 180 5.94 -6.54 24.91
CA TRP A 180 5.96 -6.66 23.45
C TRP A 180 5.12 -7.84 22.98
N ARG A 181 5.33 -9.03 23.56
CA ARG A 181 4.53 -10.24 23.26
C ARG A 181 3.05 -10.05 23.59
N TRP A 182 2.75 -9.39 24.70
CA TRP A 182 1.37 -9.06 25.04
C TRP A 182 0.71 -8.14 24.01
N ILE A 183 1.44 -7.12 23.50
CA ILE A 183 0.95 -6.22 22.43
C ILE A 183 0.54 -7.05 21.22
N PHE A 184 1.42 -7.94 20.73
CA PHE A 184 1.12 -8.79 19.58
C PHE A 184 -0.12 -9.65 19.80
N ASN A 185 -0.18 -10.36 20.90
CA ASN A 185 -1.34 -11.19 21.24
C ASN A 185 -2.65 -10.37 21.35
N ARG A 186 -2.53 -9.11 21.76
CA ARG A 186 -3.69 -8.22 21.93
C ARG A 186 -4.13 -7.53 20.64
N MET A 187 -3.17 -7.08 19.84
CA MET A 187 -3.42 -6.28 18.62
C MET A 187 -3.66 -7.15 17.38
N PHE A 188 -2.87 -8.20 17.23
CA PHE A 188 -2.90 -9.09 16.05
C PHE A 188 -3.77 -10.33 16.26
N ASN A 189 -4.73 -10.28 17.15
CA ASN A 189 -5.78 -11.29 17.23
C ASN A 189 -6.77 -11.11 16.07
N LYS A 190 -7.04 -12.18 15.28
CA LYS A 190 -7.94 -12.17 14.12
C LYS A 190 -9.25 -11.43 14.38
N LYS A 191 -9.94 -11.76 15.50
CA LYS A 191 -11.25 -11.15 15.85
C LYS A 191 -11.19 -9.64 16.05
N ARG A 192 -10.04 -9.09 16.42
CA ARG A 192 -9.85 -7.66 16.64
C ARG A 192 -9.37 -6.94 15.39
N LEU A 193 -8.51 -7.59 14.62
CA LEU A 193 -7.99 -7.03 13.36
C LEU A 193 -9.12 -6.94 12.33
N ALA A 194 -9.94 -7.99 12.20
CA ALA A 194 -11.11 -8.07 11.32
C ALA A 194 -12.22 -7.06 11.65
N GLY A 195 -12.21 -6.28 12.61
CA GLY A 195 -13.21 -5.24 12.90
C GLY A 195 -12.68 -3.82 12.83
N LYS A 196 -11.35 -3.64 12.94
CA LYS A 196 -10.74 -2.32 13.15
C LYS A 196 -9.69 -1.94 12.11
N GLY A 197 -8.91 -2.90 11.63
CA GLY A 197 -7.82 -2.63 10.67
C GLY A 197 -8.17 -3.08 9.26
N LEU A 198 -8.54 -4.33 9.10
CA LEU A 198 -8.90 -4.97 7.84
C LEU A 198 -10.35 -5.45 7.89
N ASP A 199 -10.97 -5.66 6.73
CA ASP A 199 -12.28 -6.29 6.65
C ASP A 199 -12.18 -7.80 6.94
N ALA A 200 -13.29 -8.39 7.42
CA ALA A 200 -13.32 -9.81 7.77
C ALA A 200 -12.99 -10.72 6.58
N ASP A 201 -13.28 -10.27 5.37
CA ASP A 201 -13.04 -11.00 4.13
C ASP A 201 -11.56 -11.29 3.86
N TYR A 202 -10.65 -10.47 4.40
CA TYR A 202 -9.20 -10.74 4.36
C TYR A 202 -8.78 -12.01 5.12
N PHE A 203 -9.65 -12.57 5.95
CA PHE A 203 -9.39 -13.77 6.73
C PHE A 203 -10.24 -14.96 6.31
N HIS A 204 -11.01 -14.81 5.21
CA HIS A 204 -11.98 -15.83 4.79
C HIS A 204 -11.32 -17.16 4.40
N PHE A 205 -10.18 -17.10 3.71
CA PHE A 205 -9.44 -18.26 3.22
C PHE A 205 -8.25 -18.68 4.11
N ASP A 206 -8.09 -18.06 5.28
CA ASP A 206 -7.03 -18.46 6.21
C ASP A 206 -7.43 -19.78 6.91
N ASP A 207 -6.64 -20.82 6.70
CA ASP A 207 -6.85 -22.18 7.22
C ASP A 207 -6.69 -22.32 8.74
N GLY A 208 -6.19 -21.28 9.40
CA GLY A 208 -5.97 -21.29 10.85
C GLY A 208 -4.81 -22.14 11.34
N SER A 209 -3.97 -22.67 10.43
CA SER A 209 -2.88 -23.60 10.74
C SER A 209 -1.77 -23.01 11.61
N ALA A 210 -1.61 -21.69 11.63
CA ALA A 210 -0.68 -20.99 12.50
C ALA A 210 -1.37 -19.91 13.33
N SER A 211 -0.88 -19.67 14.56
CA SER A 211 -1.33 -18.50 15.32
C SER A 211 -0.98 -17.22 14.54
N PHE A 212 -2.00 -16.49 14.11
CA PHE A 212 -1.86 -15.25 13.35
C PHE A 212 -0.96 -14.24 14.09
N SER A 213 -1.18 -14.10 15.41
CA SER A 213 -0.36 -13.22 16.26
C SER A 213 1.10 -13.67 16.34
N GLU A 214 1.36 -14.98 16.39
CA GLU A 214 2.71 -15.53 16.43
C GLU A 214 3.45 -15.34 15.10
N SER A 215 2.76 -15.50 13.96
CA SER A 215 3.32 -15.25 12.65
C SER A 215 3.74 -13.78 12.51
N PHE A 216 2.88 -12.83 12.90
CA PHE A 216 3.20 -11.41 12.87
C PHE A 216 4.29 -11.02 13.87
N TYR A 217 4.31 -11.62 15.05
CA TYR A 217 5.40 -11.42 16.01
C TYR A 217 6.76 -11.82 15.45
N ARG A 218 6.85 -13.00 14.82
CA ARG A 218 8.09 -13.44 14.17
C ARG A 218 8.52 -12.53 13.01
N ARG A 219 7.57 -12.11 12.17
CA ARG A 219 7.85 -11.17 11.07
C ARG A 219 8.31 -9.80 11.58
N ALA A 220 7.72 -9.30 12.66
CA ALA A 220 8.16 -8.05 13.28
C ALA A 220 9.57 -8.20 13.88
N GLY A 221 9.86 -9.31 14.55
CA GLY A 221 11.21 -9.63 15.02
C GLY A 221 12.21 -9.65 13.87
N HIS A 222 11.90 -10.35 12.77
CA HIS A 222 12.73 -10.37 11.57
C HIS A 222 12.95 -8.96 10.99
N ALA A 223 11.89 -8.17 10.85
CA ALA A 223 12.00 -6.80 10.33
C ALA A 223 12.88 -5.91 11.22
N MET A 224 12.82 -6.10 12.53
CA MET A 224 13.60 -5.31 13.49
C MET A 224 15.04 -5.80 13.67
N THR A 225 15.40 -6.99 13.22
CA THR A 225 16.77 -7.55 13.40
C THR A 225 17.52 -7.74 12.10
N ASN A 226 16.82 -7.85 10.95
CA ASN A 226 17.43 -8.23 9.68
C ASN A 226 17.21 -7.21 8.56
N ILE A 227 16.44 -6.15 8.82
CA ILE A 227 16.24 -5.07 7.86
C ILE A 227 16.70 -3.76 8.51
N PRO A 228 17.58 -2.97 7.84
CA PRO A 228 18.09 -1.73 8.43
C PRO A 228 16.95 -0.76 8.78
N ALA A 229 16.81 -0.43 10.06
CA ALA A 229 15.74 0.44 10.56
C ALA A 229 15.84 1.85 9.98
N ALA A 230 17.06 2.33 9.72
CA ALA A 230 17.32 3.65 9.18
C ALA A 230 16.64 3.88 7.81
N SER A 231 16.59 2.86 6.95
CA SER A 231 15.98 2.93 5.62
C SER A 231 14.56 2.33 5.56
N ASN A 232 14.11 1.66 6.62
CA ASN A 232 12.80 1.02 6.65
C ASN A 232 11.68 2.01 7.01
N TYR A 233 11.21 2.75 6.02
CA TYR A 233 10.12 3.72 6.25
C TYR A 233 8.79 3.08 6.69
N PHE A 234 8.53 1.80 6.36
CA PHE A 234 7.34 1.09 6.87
C PHE A 234 7.41 0.93 8.39
N LEU A 235 8.58 0.57 8.91
CA LEU A 235 8.77 0.45 10.35
C LEU A 235 8.62 1.81 11.04
N CYS A 236 9.11 2.90 10.40
CA CYS A 236 8.86 4.27 10.87
C CYS A 236 7.36 4.61 10.92
N LEU A 237 6.62 4.32 9.85
CA LEU A 237 5.17 4.56 9.82
C LEU A 237 4.43 3.75 10.89
N TYR A 238 4.82 2.48 11.14
CA TYR A 238 4.24 1.67 12.21
C TYR A 238 4.57 2.18 13.60
N LEU A 239 5.84 2.43 13.87
CA LEU A 239 6.30 2.71 15.22
C LEU A 239 6.24 4.20 15.59
N LEU A 240 6.48 5.11 14.64
CA LEU A 240 6.47 6.56 14.87
C LEU A 240 5.16 7.21 14.38
N GLY A 241 4.52 6.65 13.37
CA GLY A 241 3.34 7.21 12.72
C GLY A 241 3.64 8.29 11.68
N HIS A 242 4.92 8.45 11.32
CA HIS A 242 5.43 9.37 10.29
C HIS A 242 6.73 8.84 9.72
N TYR A 243 7.17 9.36 8.59
CA TYR A 243 8.52 9.11 8.07
C TYR A 243 9.57 9.72 9.00
N ARG A 244 10.76 9.15 9.01
CA ARG A 244 11.85 9.61 9.88
C ARG A 244 12.25 11.05 9.53
N ASP A 245 12.55 11.28 8.28
CA ASP A 245 12.94 12.55 7.67
C ASP A 245 12.68 12.50 6.15
N GLU A 246 13.03 13.57 5.44
CA GLU A 246 12.79 13.66 3.99
C GLU A 246 13.81 12.87 3.16
N ASP A 247 14.99 12.61 3.66
CA ASP A 247 16.01 11.81 2.98
C ASP A 247 15.63 10.33 2.92
N HIS A 248 14.74 9.88 3.82
CA HIS A 248 14.25 8.51 3.93
C HIS A 248 12.79 8.34 3.47
N LEU A 249 12.31 9.25 2.61
CA LEU A 249 11.03 9.08 1.94
C LEU A 249 11.09 7.96 0.89
N PRO A 250 9.99 7.26 0.63
CA PRO A 250 9.90 6.33 -0.49
C PRO A 250 10.17 7.04 -1.82
N ASP A 251 10.71 6.32 -2.78
CA ASP A 251 11.21 6.87 -4.04
C ASP A 251 10.23 7.78 -4.78
N TYR A 252 8.92 7.47 -4.74
CA TYR A 252 7.92 8.30 -5.40
C TYR A 252 7.74 9.69 -4.75
N LEU A 253 8.20 9.87 -3.52
CA LEU A 253 8.14 11.15 -2.78
C LEU A 253 9.49 11.87 -2.72
N GLN A 254 10.56 11.29 -3.23
CA GLN A 254 11.87 11.94 -3.22
C GLN A 254 11.96 13.04 -4.28
N GLN A 255 12.54 14.18 -3.92
CA GLN A 255 12.65 15.35 -4.79
C GLN A 255 13.32 15.02 -6.13
N LYS A 256 14.37 14.17 -6.11
CA LYS A 256 15.09 13.74 -7.33
C LYS A 256 14.21 13.05 -8.36
N ASN A 257 13.09 12.43 -7.92
CA ASN A 257 12.18 11.68 -8.80
C ASN A 257 10.94 12.49 -9.19
N PHE A 258 10.69 13.61 -8.53
CA PHE A 258 9.44 14.38 -8.71
C PHE A 258 9.20 14.80 -10.16
N GLU A 259 10.19 15.40 -10.81
CA GLU A 259 10.01 15.93 -12.18
C GLU A 259 9.79 14.81 -13.21
N ILE A 260 10.47 13.67 -13.10
CA ILE A 260 10.25 12.55 -14.02
C ILE A 260 8.87 11.91 -13.79
N ILE A 261 8.43 11.78 -12.55
CA ILE A 261 7.08 11.28 -12.22
C ILE A 261 6.04 12.26 -12.74
N ARG A 262 6.19 13.55 -12.50
CA ARG A 262 5.30 14.63 -12.98
C ARG A 262 5.20 14.64 -14.51
N LYS A 263 6.32 14.54 -15.22
CA LYS A 263 6.36 14.45 -16.68
C LYS A 263 5.54 13.27 -17.20
N ASN A 264 5.63 12.13 -16.52
CA ASN A 264 4.99 10.87 -16.93
C ASN A 264 3.61 10.66 -16.32
N ILE A 265 3.12 11.58 -15.48
CA ILE A 265 1.89 11.40 -14.67
C ILE A 265 0.65 11.12 -15.53
N GLY A 266 0.62 11.61 -16.76
CA GLY A 266 -0.46 11.34 -17.73
C GLY A 266 -0.54 9.90 -18.21
N ARG A 267 0.46 9.06 -17.93
CA ARG A 267 0.51 7.64 -18.33
C ARG A 267 -0.23 6.71 -17.37
N LEU A 268 -0.55 7.19 -16.16
CA LEU A 268 -1.42 6.43 -15.23
C LEU A 268 -2.85 6.36 -15.77
N ARG A 269 -3.39 5.15 -15.71
CA ARG A 269 -4.78 4.81 -16.09
C ARG A 269 -5.50 4.21 -14.89
N PRO A 270 -6.06 5.05 -13.99
CA PRO A 270 -6.85 4.58 -12.87
C PRO A 270 -8.10 3.84 -13.38
N VAL A 271 -8.39 2.68 -12.86
CA VAL A 271 -9.53 1.83 -13.23
C VAL A 271 -10.19 1.30 -11.98
N THR A 272 -11.52 1.43 -11.89
CA THR A 272 -12.30 0.75 -10.86
C THR A 272 -12.95 -0.49 -11.45
N GLY A 273 -12.70 -1.65 -10.85
CA GLY A 273 -13.29 -2.91 -11.31
C GLY A 273 -12.67 -4.15 -10.71
N ASP A 274 -13.30 -5.29 -10.95
CA ASP A 274 -12.75 -6.61 -10.64
C ASP A 274 -11.69 -7.00 -11.67
N GLY A 275 -10.55 -7.48 -11.21
CA GLY A 275 -9.39 -7.80 -12.04
C GLY A 275 -9.68 -8.82 -13.14
N LYS A 276 -10.40 -9.90 -12.81
CA LYS A 276 -10.77 -10.96 -13.75
C LYS A 276 -11.59 -10.40 -14.93
N TYR A 277 -12.68 -9.72 -14.59
CA TYR A 277 -13.61 -9.20 -15.61
C TYR A 277 -13.01 -8.06 -16.42
N TRP A 278 -12.16 -7.25 -15.81
CA TRP A 278 -11.51 -6.19 -16.55
C TRP A 278 -10.45 -6.73 -17.51
N LEU A 279 -9.63 -7.71 -17.10
CA LEU A 279 -8.63 -8.34 -17.97
C LEU A 279 -9.29 -9.06 -19.16
N GLN A 280 -10.46 -9.70 -18.97
CA GLN A 280 -11.23 -10.33 -20.07
C GLN A 280 -11.56 -9.36 -21.21
N GLN A 281 -11.70 -8.07 -20.90
CA GLN A 281 -12.00 -7.04 -21.90
C GLN A 281 -10.74 -6.49 -22.58
N GLN A 282 -9.55 -6.87 -22.13
CA GLN A 282 -8.31 -6.39 -22.70
C GLN A 282 -7.83 -7.30 -23.86
N PRO A 283 -7.12 -6.74 -24.85
CA PRO A 283 -6.53 -7.55 -25.91
C PRO A 283 -5.48 -8.52 -25.37
N ALA A 284 -5.27 -9.62 -26.06
CA ALA A 284 -4.15 -10.52 -25.79
C ALA A 284 -2.81 -9.81 -26.05
N ASN A 285 -1.76 -10.23 -25.33
CA ASN A 285 -0.39 -9.71 -25.49
C ASN A 285 -0.28 -8.18 -25.31
N LEU A 286 -0.94 -7.62 -24.29
CA LEU A 286 -0.92 -6.19 -24.00
C LEU A 286 0.21 -5.81 -23.04
N PHE A 287 0.41 -6.59 -21.97
CA PHE A 287 1.24 -6.20 -20.83
C PHE A 287 2.65 -6.77 -20.90
N ASP A 288 3.64 -5.91 -20.61
CA ASP A 288 5.06 -6.28 -20.49
C ASP A 288 5.41 -6.66 -19.05
N ALA A 289 4.69 -6.10 -18.06
CA ALA A 289 4.90 -6.38 -16.64
C ALA A 289 3.58 -6.23 -15.86
N MET A 290 3.38 -7.11 -14.88
CA MET A 290 2.16 -7.16 -14.08
C MET A 290 2.47 -7.34 -12.59
N SER A 291 1.86 -6.52 -11.72
CA SER A 291 1.94 -6.66 -10.26
C SER A 291 0.53 -6.84 -9.69
N LEU A 292 0.26 -8.03 -9.15
CA LEU A 292 -1.06 -8.38 -8.63
C LEU A 292 -1.20 -8.13 -7.13
N SER A 293 -0.14 -7.63 -6.44
CA SER A 293 -0.17 -7.49 -4.99
C SER A 293 -0.52 -8.84 -4.32
N ASN A 294 -1.38 -8.83 -3.31
CA ASN A 294 -1.86 -10.05 -2.64
C ASN A 294 -3.34 -10.34 -2.90
N ILE A 295 -3.89 -9.91 -4.04
CA ILE A 295 -5.34 -10.09 -4.33
C ILE A 295 -5.76 -11.55 -4.40
N CYS A 296 -4.84 -12.46 -4.78
CA CYS A 296 -5.13 -13.89 -4.86
C CYS A 296 -5.53 -14.50 -3.51
N GLU A 297 -5.10 -13.90 -2.40
CA GLU A 297 -5.49 -14.35 -1.06
C GLU A 297 -6.97 -14.11 -0.74
N LEU A 298 -7.62 -13.20 -1.49
CA LEU A 298 -9.01 -12.82 -1.34
C LEU A 298 -9.97 -13.60 -2.27
N MET A 299 -9.42 -14.55 -3.02
CA MET A 299 -10.12 -15.32 -4.05
C MET A 299 -10.17 -16.81 -3.69
N ASP A 300 -11.23 -17.49 -4.13
CA ASP A 300 -11.22 -18.94 -4.14
C ASP A 300 -10.34 -19.50 -5.30
N ASP A 301 -10.16 -20.81 -5.34
CA ASP A 301 -9.28 -21.44 -6.33
C ASP A 301 -9.79 -21.25 -7.77
N LYS A 302 -11.11 -21.26 -7.96
CA LYS A 302 -11.74 -21.04 -9.28
C LYS A 302 -11.50 -19.62 -9.77
N ASP A 303 -11.67 -18.63 -8.89
CA ASP A 303 -11.44 -17.23 -9.20
C ASP A 303 -9.97 -16.94 -9.44
N THR A 304 -9.09 -17.57 -8.65
CA THR A 304 -7.64 -17.50 -8.83
C THR A 304 -7.23 -18.08 -10.18
N HIS A 305 -7.74 -19.27 -10.56
CA HIS A 305 -7.46 -19.86 -11.86
C HIS A 305 -7.95 -18.96 -13.01
N THR A 306 -9.17 -18.40 -12.91
CA THR A 306 -9.70 -17.48 -13.91
C THR A 306 -8.82 -16.23 -14.06
N LEU A 307 -8.37 -15.66 -12.93
CA LEU A 307 -7.47 -14.49 -12.94
C LEU A 307 -6.15 -14.82 -13.66
N PHE A 308 -5.51 -15.94 -13.31
CA PHE A 308 -4.22 -16.31 -13.93
C PHE A 308 -4.34 -16.67 -15.40
N SER A 309 -5.45 -17.29 -15.84
CA SER A 309 -5.72 -17.53 -17.26
C SER A 309 -5.80 -16.20 -18.05
N GLU A 310 -6.43 -15.18 -17.48
CA GLU A 310 -6.51 -13.87 -18.13
C GLU A 310 -5.17 -13.09 -18.05
N VAL A 311 -4.42 -13.28 -16.97
CA VAL A 311 -3.06 -12.75 -16.84
C VAL A 311 -2.17 -13.34 -17.95
N GLU A 312 -2.17 -14.67 -18.15
CA GLU A 312 -1.42 -15.33 -19.21
C GLU A 312 -1.83 -14.84 -20.59
N ARG A 313 -3.14 -14.79 -20.87
CA ARG A 313 -3.68 -14.34 -22.16
C ARG A 313 -3.27 -12.90 -22.50
N THR A 314 -3.30 -12.01 -21.50
CA THR A 314 -3.03 -10.57 -21.71
C THR A 314 -1.54 -10.23 -21.61
N ALA A 315 -0.73 -11.11 -21.04
CA ALA A 315 0.72 -10.94 -20.97
C ALA A 315 1.37 -11.14 -22.34
N LYS A 316 2.36 -10.32 -22.66
CA LYS A 316 3.24 -10.54 -23.82
C LYS A 316 4.16 -11.71 -23.57
N LYS A 317 4.69 -12.30 -24.64
CA LYS A 317 5.77 -13.28 -24.52
C LYS A 317 6.93 -12.69 -23.72
N SER A 318 7.36 -13.36 -22.67
CA SER A 318 8.40 -12.89 -21.72
C SER A 318 7.96 -11.73 -20.82
N ALA A 319 6.67 -11.50 -20.64
CA ALA A 319 6.18 -10.59 -19.61
C ALA A 319 6.62 -11.07 -18.21
N ARG A 320 6.80 -10.13 -17.30
CA ARG A 320 7.18 -10.39 -15.90
C ARG A 320 5.97 -10.21 -15.01
N LEU A 321 5.75 -11.16 -14.12
CA LEU A 321 4.65 -11.16 -13.17
C LEU A 321 5.18 -11.26 -11.74
N ILE A 322 4.64 -10.44 -10.85
CA ILE A 322 4.82 -10.58 -9.40
C ILE A 322 3.47 -10.60 -8.70
N PHE A 323 3.34 -11.49 -7.74
CA PHE A 323 2.24 -11.49 -6.77
C PHE A 323 2.78 -11.87 -5.39
N ARG A 324 1.99 -11.66 -4.35
CA ARG A 324 2.43 -11.85 -2.95
C ARG A 324 1.46 -12.71 -2.17
N ASN A 325 2.03 -13.46 -1.23
CA ASN A 325 1.31 -14.21 -0.22
C ASN A 325 1.68 -13.65 1.16
N LEU A 326 0.73 -13.03 1.84
CA LEU A 326 0.90 -12.49 3.18
C LEU A 326 0.35 -13.44 4.26
N MET A 327 -0.85 -13.97 4.04
CA MET A 327 -1.61 -14.76 5.01
C MET A 327 -1.99 -16.13 4.49
N VAL A 328 -2.37 -16.23 3.22
CA VAL A 328 -2.86 -17.46 2.59
C VAL A 328 -1.91 -17.83 1.46
N PRO A 329 -1.21 -18.99 1.55
CA PRO A 329 -0.37 -19.45 0.45
C PRO A 329 -1.22 -19.67 -0.81
N ARG A 330 -0.80 -19.08 -1.92
CA ARG A 330 -1.34 -19.32 -3.26
C ARG A 330 -0.20 -19.61 -4.19
N GLU A 331 -0.40 -20.58 -5.04
CA GLU A 331 0.54 -20.95 -6.11
C GLU A 331 -0.05 -20.52 -7.45
N VAL A 332 0.81 -20.38 -8.45
CA VAL A 332 0.36 -20.17 -9.82
C VAL A 332 -0.33 -21.46 -10.26
N PRO A 333 -1.64 -21.41 -10.59
CA PRO A 333 -2.32 -22.62 -11.06
C PRO A 333 -1.73 -23.09 -12.40
N GLU A 334 -1.81 -24.39 -12.66
CA GLU A 334 -1.56 -24.93 -14.00
C GLU A 334 -2.64 -24.38 -14.95
N VAL A 335 -2.24 -23.61 -15.97
CA VAL A 335 -3.12 -22.89 -16.90
C VAL A 335 -3.04 -23.54 -18.26
#